data_4d45f3b103e41306a612eca512f81937
#
_entry.id   4d45f3b103e41306a612eca512f81937
#
_cell.length_a   1.000
_cell.length_b   1.000
_cell.length_c   1.000
_cell.angle_alpha   90.00
_cell.angle_beta   90.00
_cell.angle_gamma   90.00
#
_symmetry.space_group_name_H-M   'P 1'
#
loop_
_entity.id
_entity.type
_entity.pdbx_description
1 polymer ?
#
loop_
_entity_poly.entity_id
_entity_poly.type
_entity_poly.pdbx_seq_one_letter_code
_entity_poly.pdbx_strand_id
1 'polypeptide(L)'
;MNVSERLAASAVVPVIVLDDAKDAVATARALLAGGVDVMEITFRTAAAEDSIRAVAEECGEMVVGAGTVVTLEQCRRAVDAGAQFIVSPGYDDEVVAWCVEHDVTIVPGCVTPTEIMAAMKRGLSVLKFFPAGVYGGL
;
A
#
# COMPACT_ATOMS: atom_id res chain seq x y z
N MET A 1 -5.36 7.16 15.88
CA MET A 1 -5.15 5.84 15.23
C MET A 1 -3.88 5.89 14.38
N ASN A 2 -3.04 4.88 14.50
CA ASN A 2 -1.91 4.70 13.58
C ASN A 2 -2.39 4.18 12.21
N VAL A 3 -1.48 4.08 11.22
CA VAL A 3 -1.82 3.67 9.85
C VAL A 3 -2.45 2.27 9.81
N SER A 4 -1.89 1.31 10.52
CA SER A 4 -2.42 -0.07 10.56
C SER A 4 -3.83 -0.13 11.16
N GLU A 5 -4.10 0.66 12.20
CA GLU A 5 -5.44 0.77 12.79
C GLU A 5 -6.44 1.41 11.81
N ARG A 6 -6.02 2.40 11.03
CA ARG A 6 -6.87 3.01 10.01
C ARG A 6 -7.17 2.06 8.87
N LEU A 7 -6.17 1.28 8.41
CA LEU A 7 -6.38 0.22 7.42
C LEU A 7 -7.43 -0.79 7.89
N ALA A 8 -7.32 -1.23 9.15
CA ALA A 8 -8.28 -2.16 9.74
C ALA A 8 -9.68 -1.56 9.90
N ALA A 9 -9.77 -0.29 10.31
CA ALA A 9 -11.04 0.41 10.52
C ALA A 9 -11.79 0.68 9.21
N SER A 10 -11.06 0.97 8.13
CA SER A 10 -11.65 1.19 6.80
C SER A 10 -12.31 -0.06 6.23
N ALA A 11 -11.85 -1.26 6.61
CA ALA A 11 -12.30 -2.56 6.12
C ALA A 11 -12.16 -2.76 4.59
N VAL A 12 -12.05 -1.71 3.82
CA VAL A 12 -11.86 -1.72 2.37
C VAL A 12 -10.68 -0.82 2.02
N VAL A 13 -9.73 -1.36 1.27
CA VAL A 13 -8.59 -0.62 0.72
C VAL A 13 -8.70 -0.66 -0.81
N PRO A 14 -9.22 0.40 -1.45
CA PRO A 14 -9.31 0.45 -2.91
C PRO A 14 -7.92 0.40 -3.55
N VAL A 15 -7.78 -0.48 -4.53
CA VAL A 15 -6.57 -0.61 -5.35
C VAL A 15 -6.74 0.22 -6.61
N ILE A 16 -6.00 1.30 -6.71
CA ILE A 16 -6.18 2.33 -7.74
C ILE A 16 -5.05 2.24 -8.77
N VAL A 17 -5.43 2.24 -10.03
CA VAL A 17 -4.51 2.37 -11.17
C VAL A 17 -4.82 3.69 -11.86
N LEU A 18 -3.85 4.58 -11.94
CA LEU A 18 -3.98 5.89 -12.59
C LEU A 18 -2.97 5.99 -13.73
N ASP A 19 -3.46 6.37 -14.90
CA ASP A 19 -2.61 6.64 -16.06
C ASP A 19 -2.11 8.10 -16.10
N ASP A 20 -2.81 8.99 -15.38
CA ASP A 20 -2.47 10.40 -15.29
C ASP A 20 -2.61 10.89 -13.84
N ALA A 21 -1.58 11.53 -13.33
CA ALA A 21 -1.56 12.05 -11.96
C ALA A 21 -2.62 13.15 -11.70
N LYS A 22 -3.09 13.84 -12.74
CA LYS A 22 -4.14 14.86 -12.62
C LYS A 22 -5.46 14.31 -12.07
N ASP A 23 -5.70 13.00 -12.20
CA ASP A 23 -6.93 12.37 -11.74
C ASP A 23 -6.87 11.92 -10.27
N ALA A 24 -5.67 11.96 -9.65
CA ALA A 24 -5.43 11.40 -8.33
C ALA A 24 -6.21 12.11 -7.21
N VAL A 25 -6.15 13.43 -7.17
CA VAL A 25 -6.83 14.25 -6.14
C VAL A 25 -8.34 14.14 -6.24
N ALA A 26 -8.90 14.17 -7.47
CA ALA A 26 -10.33 13.99 -7.68
C ALA A 26 -10.80 12.60 -7.24
N THR A 27 -10.02 11.56 -7.51
CA THR A 27 -10.27 10.18 -7.05
C THR A 27 -10.28 10.10 -5.53
N ALA A 28 -9.26 10.66 -4.87
CA ALA A 28 -9.17 10.70 -3.41
C ALA A 28 -10.36 11.41 -2.77
N ARG A 29 -10.75 12.58 -3.30
CA ARG A 29 -11.91 13.33 -2.81
C ARG A 29 -13.22 12.58 -2.99
N ALA A 30 -13.39 11.86 -4.11
CA ALA A 30 -14.57 11.01 -4.35
C ALA A 30 -14.65 9.85 -3.33
N LEU A 31 -13.53 9.21 -3.02
CA LEU A 31 -13.47 8.17 -1.99
C LEU A 31 -13.81 8.72 -0.61
N LEU A 32 -13.23 9.86 -0.22
CA LEU A 32 -13.54 10.55 1.04
C LEU A 32 -15.02 10.91 1.16
N ALA A 33 -15.62 11.43 0.09
CA ALA A 33 -17.05 11.72 0.05
C ALA A 33 -17.93 10.48 0.22
N GLY A 34 -17.44 9.30 -0.18
CA GLY A 34 -18.07 8.00 0.03
C GLY A 34 -17.75 7.35 1.37
N GLY A 35 -17.00 8.03 2.25
CA GLY A 35 -16.62 7.51 3.56
C GLY A 35 -15.42 6.56 3.55
N VAL A 36 -14.64 6.51 2.46
CA VAL A 36 -13.41 5.71 2.35
C VAL A 36 -12.21 6.65 2.47
N ASP A 37 -11.44 6.51 3.54
CA ASP A 37 -10.33 7.39 3.88
C ASP A 37 -8.94 6.74 3.71
N VAL A 38 -8.90 5.61 3.02
CA VAL A 38 -7.68 4.86 2.69
C VAL A 38 -7.68 4.53 1.21
N MET A 39 -6.54 4.63 0.53
CA MET A 39 -6.38 4.19 -0.86
C MET A 39 -4.96 3.70 -1.14
N GLU A 40 -4.84 2.69 -2.02
CA GLU A 40 -3.58 2.15 -2.51
C GLU A 40 -3.40 2.55 -3.98
N ILE A 41 -2.41 3.41 -4.29
CA ILE A 41 -2.04 3.75 -5.67
C ILE A 41 -0.94 2.81 -6.12
N THR A 42 -1.17 2.07 -7.21
CA THR A 42 -0.25 1.02 -7.67
C THR A 42 0.87 1.55 -8.57
N PHE A 43 2.07 1.02 -8.39
CA PHE A 43 3.24 1.27 -9.24
C PHE A 43 3.17 0.48 -10.57
N ARG A 44 1.98 0.37 -11.15
CA ARG A 44 1.73 -0.23 -12.46
C ARG A 44 1.89 0.75 -13.62
N THR A 45 1.88 2.05 -13.32
CA THR A 45 2.04 3.12 -14.30
C THR A 45 3.12 4.09 -13.86
N ALA A 46 3.63 4.88 -14.80
CA ALA A 46 4.59 5.94 -14.51
C ALA A 46 4.00 7.10 -13.68
N ALA A 47 2.68 7.21 -13.62
CA ALA A 47 1.98 8.27 -12.90
C ALA A 47 1.89 8.02 -11.37
N ALA A 48 2.29 6.85 -10.88
CA ALA A 48 2.06 6.45 -9.48
C ALA A 48 2.70 7.39 -8.46
N GLU A 49 3.97 7.74 -8.64
CA GLU A 49 4.71 8.60 -7.71
C GLU A 49 4.10 10.00 -7.61
N ASP A 50 3.85 10.64 -8.76
CA ASP A 50 3.24 11.98 -8.79
C ASP A 50 1.81 11.96 -8.27
N SER A 51 1.07 10.89 -8.50
CA SER A 51 -0.28 10.68 -7.95
C SER A 51 -0.27 10.59 -6.42
N ILE A 52 0.66 9.81 -5.84
CA ILE A 52 0.82 9.70 -4.39
C ILE A 52 1.17 11.06 -3.80
N ARG A 53 2.11 11.77 -4.41
CA ARG A 53 2.54 13.11 -3.96
C ARG A 53 1.38 14.09 -3.95
N ALA A 54 0.61 14.16 -5.03
CA ALA A 54 -0.53 15.06 -5.14
C ALA A 54 -1.59 14.77 -4.07
N VAL A 55 -1.92 13.50 -3.83
CA VAL A 55 -2.88 13.11 -2.78
C VAL A 55 -2.35 13.42 -1.39
N ALA A 56 -1.08 13.12 -1.11
CA ALA A 56 -0.46 13.40 0.19
C ALA A 56 -0.44 14.89 0.52
N GLU A 57 -0.20 15.73 -0.48
CA GLU A 57 -0.15 17.19 -0.31
C GLU A 57 -1.53 17.85 -0.21
N GLU A 58 -2.52 17.38 -1.00
CA GLU A 58 -3.81 18.06 -1.14
C GLU A 58 -4.97 17.40 -0.39
N CYS A 59 -4.83 16.16 0.05
CA CYS A 59 -5.89 15.39 0.72
C CYS A 59 -5.39 14.83 2.05
N GLY A 60 -5.08 15.69 3.03
CA GLY A 60 -4.52 15.31 4.33
C GLY A 60 -5.37 14.34 5.17
N GLU A 61 -6.65 14.19 4.86
CA GLU A 61 -7.56 13.22 5.50
C GLU A 61 -7.39 11.80 4.93
N MET A 62 -6.87 11.68 3.69
CA MET A 62 -6.65 10.40 3.02
C MET A 62 -5.36 9.74 3.49
N VAL A 63 -5.43 8.49 3.92
CA VAL A 63 -4.25 7.63 4.07
C VAL A 63 -3.93 7.03 2.71
N VAL A 64 -2.95 7.61 2.03
CA VAL A 64 -2.49 7.12 0.73
C VAL A 64 -1.31 6.18 0.91
N GLY A 65 -1.37 5.02 0.28
CA GLY A 65 -0.29 4.05 0.21
C GLY A 65 0.11 3.73 -1.22
N ALA A 66 1.23 3.04 -1.35
CA ALA A 66 1.75 2.55 -2.62
C ALA A 66 1.56 1.03 -2.73
N GLY A 67 0.96 0.58 -3.82
CA GLY A 67 0.81 -0.83 -4.14
C GLY A 67 1.68 -1.29 -5.30
N THR A 68 1.76 -2.59 -5.49
CA THR A 68 2.59 -3.22 -6.53
C THR A 68 4.06 -2.79 -6.44
N VAL A 69 4.53 -2.56 -5.22
CA VAL A 69 5.92 -2.23 -4.92
C VAL A 69 6.72 -3.54 -4.92
N VAL A 70 7.63 -3.68 -5.86
CA VAL A 70 8.40 -4.92 -6.09
C VAL A 70 9.91 -4.73 -5.96
N THR A 71 10.37 -3.50 -5.73
CA THR A 71 11.79 -3.18 -5.51
C THR A 71 11.96 -2.19 -4.37
N LEU A 72 13.13 -2.21 -3.74
CA LEU A 72 13.48 -1.23 -2.72
C LEU A 72 13.51 0.21 -3.26
N GLU A 73 13.91 0.39 -4.51
CA GLU A 73 13.90 1.70 -5.18
C GLU A 73 12.47 2.26 -5.26
N GLN A 74 11.51 1.45 -5.73
CA GLN A 74 10.10 1.84 -5.76
C GLN A 74 9.56 2.16 -4.37
N CYS A 75 9.93 1.35 -3.36
CA CYS A 75 9.54 1.57 -1.97
C CYS A 75 10.00 2.95 -1.46
N ARG A 76 11.29 3.28 -1.65
CA ARG A 76 11.85 4.57 -1.24
C ARG A 76 11.17 5.74 -1.96
N ARG A 77 11.01 5.65 -3.26
CA ARG A 77 10.32 6.67 -4.06
C ARG A 77 8.87 6.88 -3.60
N ALA A 78 8.17 5.80 -3.28
CA ALA A 78 6.80 5.87 -2.76
C ALA A 78 6.75 6.61 -1.41
N VAL A 79 7.63 6.27 -0.48
CA VAL A 79 7.71 6.91 0.84
C VAL A 79 8.12 8.38 0.71
N ASP A 80 9.11 8.69 -0.13
CA ASP A 80 9.54 10.06 -0.41
C ASP A 80 8.43 10.92 -1.06
N ALA A 81 7.52 10.28 -1.81
CA ALA A 81 6.34 10.92 -2.37
C ALA A 81 5.20 11.13 -1.35
N GLY A 82 5.30 10.53 -0.16
CA GLY A 82 4.32 10.68 0.91
C GLY A 82 3.43 9.46 1.16
N ALA A 83 3.77 8.29 0.59
CA ALA A 83 3.07 7.06 0.91
C ALA A 83 3.20 6.72 2.40
N GLN A 84 2.08 6.46 3.05
CA GLN A 84 2.00 6.16 4.47
C GLN A 84 2.02 4.66 4.75
N PHE A 85 1.81 3.83 3.72
CA PHE A 85 1.96 2.39 3.79
C PHE A 85 2.38 1.83 2.44
N ILE A 86 2.98 0.64 2.46
CA ILE A 86 3.46 -0.09 1.29
C ILE A 86 2.72 -1.42 1.19
N VAL A 87 2.34 -1.79 -0.03
CA VAL A 87 1.76 -3.09 -0.36
C VAL A 87 2.57 -3.71 -1.50
N SER A 88 2.96 -4.96 -1.34
CA SER A 88 3.65 -5.73 -2.37
C SER A 88 2.84 -6.96 -2.79
N PRO A 89 2.93 -7.39 -4.05
CA PRO A 89 2.21 -8.58 -4.51
C PRO A 89 2.76 -9.90 -3.96
N GLY A 90 4.02 -9.89 -3.51
CA GLY A 90 4.72 -11.02 -2.91
C GLY A 90 5.63 -10.56 -1.79
N TYR A 91 6.25 -11.53 -1.10
CA TYR A 91 7.19 -11.25 -0.03
C TYR A 91 8.59 -11.00 -0.60
N ASP A 92 9.14 -9.84 -0.33
CA ASP A 92 10.54 -9.48 -0.59
C ASP A 92 11.21 -9.05 0.71
N ASP A 93 12.24 -9.78 1.14
CA ASP A 93 12.86 -9.57 2.46
C ASP A 93 13.60 -8.22 2.55
N GLU A 94 14.16 -7.73 1.45
CA GLU A 94 14.85 -6.43 1.42
C GLU A 94 13.87 -5.27 1.62
N VAL A 95 12.74 -5.30 0.90
CA VAL A 95 11.68 -4.28 1.03
C VAL A 95 11.06 -4.34 2.42
N VAL A 96 10.73 -5.53 2.91
CA VAL A 96 10.13 -5.71 4.24
C VAL A 96 11.09 -5.24 5.33
N ALA A 97 12.37 -5.64 5.27
CA ALA A 97 13.36 -5.22 6.25
C ALA A 97 13.51 -3.70 6.30
N TRP A 98 13.62 -3.08 5.12
CA TRP A 98 13.74 -1.62 5.04
C TRP A 98 12.53 -0.90 5.64
N CYS A 99 11.31 -1.36 5.33
CA CYS A 99 10.09 -0.77 5.89
C CYS A 99 10.05 -0.89 7.42
N VAL A 100 10.40 -2.06 7.97
CA VAL A 100 10.44 -2.28 9.43
C VAL A 100 11.50 -1.38 10.09
N GLU A 101 12.67 -1.26 9.50
CA GLU A 101 13.76 -0.41 10.02
C GLU A 101 13.43 1.09 9.99
N HIS A 102 12.56 1.52 9.07
CA HIS A 102 12.18 2.92 8.90
C HIS A 102 10.78 3.25 9.45
N ASP A 103 10.17 2.32 10.19
CA ASP A 103 8.84 2.50 10.80
C ASP A 103 7.73 2.75 9.78
N VAL A 104 7.87 2.17 8.58
CA VAL A 104 6.89 2.24 7.48
C VAL A 104 5.99 1.02 7.55
N THR A 105 4.68 1.23 7.62
CA THR A 105 3.70 0.14 7.56
C THR A 105 3.80 -0.58 6.22
N ILE A 106 4.00 -1.92 6.24
CA ILE A 106 4.03 -2.76 5.05
C ILE A 106 3.06 -3.93 5.18
N VAL A 107 2.34 -4.22 4.09
CA VAL A 107 1.42 -5.36 3.96
C VAL A 107 1.87 -6.20 2.76
N PRO A 108 2.82 -7.14 2.97
CA PRO A 108 3.36 -7.95 1.88
C PRO A 108 2.41 -9.07 1.48
N GLY A 109 2.42 -9.42 0.20
CA GLY A 109 1.73 -10.61 -0.33
C GLY A 109 2.37 -11.90 0.17
N CYS A 110 1.55 -12.80 0.74
CA CYS A 110 1.96 -14.10 1.22
C CYS A 110 0.85 -15.12 0.99
N VAL A 111 1.21 -16.32 0.53
CA VAL A 111 0.23 -17.41 0.33
C VAL A 111 0.72 -18.76 0.87
N THR A 112 2.03 -18.96 1.00
CA THR A 112 2.60 -20.21 1.52
C THR A 112 2.99 -20.06 3.00
N PRO A 113 3.03 -21.18 3.77
CA PRO A 113 3.53 -21.14 5.15
C PRO A 113 4.93 -20.55 5.28
N THR A 114 5.81 -20.80 4.31
CA THR A 114 7.19 -20.27 4.32
C THR A 114 7.21 -18.75 4.23
N GLU A 115 6.42 -18.16 3.34
CA GLU A 115 6.30 -16.69 3.20
C GLU A 115 5.69 -16.06 4.46
N ILE A 116 4.63 -16.68 4.98
CA ILE A 116 3.97 -16.21 6.22
C ILE A 116 4.94 -16.25 7.41
N MET A 117 5.69 -17.34 7.56
CA MET A 117 6.69 -17.47 8.62
C MET A 117 7.82 -16.42 8.49
N ALA A 118 8.25 -16.12 7.27
CA ALA A 118 9.25 -15.08 7.03
C ALA A 118 8.74 -13.70 7.45
N ALA A 119 7.50 -13.36 7.07
CA ALA A 119 6.85 -12.12 7.48
C ALA A 119 6.69 -12.02 9.01
N MET A 120 6.24 -13.10 9.67
CA MET A 120 6.12 -13.16 11.13
C MET A 120 7.45 -12.95 11.85
N LYS A 121 8.55 -13.48 11.32
CA LYS A 121 9.90 -13.26 11.87
C LYS A 121 10.33 -11.78 11.83
N ARG A 122 9.80 -11.00 10.89
CA ARG A 122 10.00 -9.56 10.81
C ARG A 122 9.04 -8.76 11.70
N GLY A 123 8.19 -9.44 12.48
CA GLY A 123 7.22 -8.81 13.39
C GLY A 123 5.91 -8.40 12.73
N LEU A 124 5.65 -8.82 11.48
CA LEU A 124 4.42 -8.47 10.80
C LEU A 124 3.25 -9.35 11.26
N SER A 125 2.10 -8.73 11.52
CA SER A 125 0.86 -9.40 11.92
C SER A 125 -0.28 -9.24 10.89
N VAL A 126 -0.09 -8.37 9.89
CA VAL A 126 -1.06 -8.13 8.81
C VAL A 126 -0.38 -8.43 7.48
N LEU A 127 -1.00 -9.30 6.69
CA LEU A 127 -0.47 -9.77 5.42
C LEU A 127 -1.54 -9.68 4.34
N LYS A 128 -1.12 -9.55 3.07
CA LYS A 128 -2.00 -9.63 1.92
C LYS A 128 -2.05 -11.07 1.41
N PHE A 129 -3.23 -11.69 1.43
CA PHE A 129 -3.44 -12.98 0.79
C PHE A 129 -3.70 -12.77 -0.71
N PHE A 130 -2.66 -12.99 -1.53
CA PHE A 130 -2.68 -12.63 -2.95
C PHE A 130 -1.77 -13.57 -3.77
N PRO A 131 -2.22 -14.01 -4.96
CA PRO A 131 -3.56 -13.86 -5.54
C PRO A 131 -4.59 -14.83 -4.93
N ALA A 132 -5.56 -14.31 -4.20
CA ALA A 132 -6.47 -15.09 -3.37
C ALA A 132 -7.26 -16.15 -4.16
N GLY A 133 -7.86 -15.78 -5.29
CA GLY A 133 -8.68 -16.67 -6.09
C GLY A 133 -7.92 -17.90 -6.64
N VAL A 134 -6.62 -17.75 -6.97
CA VAL A 134 -5.77 -18.82 -7.46
C VAL A 134 -5.41 -19.84 -6.38
N TYR A 135 -5.30 -19.35 -5.13
CA TYR A 135 -4.87 -20.16 -3.97
C TYR A 135 -6.04 -20.59 -3.07
N GLY A 136 -7.21 -20.78 -3.66
CA GLY A 136 -8.37 -21.33 -2.97
C GLY A 136 -9.28 -20.29 -2.31
N GLY A 137 -8.97 -19.03 -2.45
CA GLY A 137 -9.76 -17.83 -2.24
C GLY A 137 -10.87 -17.82 -1.22
N LEU A 138 -11.77 -16.90 -1.41
CA LEU A 138 -13.02 -16.76 -0.68
C LEU A 138 -14.16 -17.44 -1.43
#